data_1eb4e7156774a0456eec3236bc1826ce
#
_entry.id   1eb4e7156774a0456eec3236bc1826ce
#
_cell.length_a   1.000
_cell.length_b   1.000
_cell.length_c   1.000
_cell.angle_alpha   90.00
_cell.angle_beta   90.00
_cell.angle_gamma   90.00
#
_symmetry.space_group_name_H-M   'P 1'
#
loop_
_entity.id
_entity.type
_entity.pdbx_description
1 polymer ?
#
loop_
_entity_poly.entity_id
_entity_poly.type
_entity_poly.pdbx_seq_one_letter_code
_entity_poly.pdbx_strand_id
1 'polypeptide(L)'
;MFGKIKKLWKKEKKVMAILNIEGPISAAGEGRFRKEGGTQDILDFLYSLLDKDERLDGLLVRMDTPGGAAAASEEVALLLDRVKKERQIPVVVSMGDVCCSGGYMIACTADTLFATKGTMTGSIGCIMQIPNFEGLSKKLGVTYVTIKAGKMKDIGNPAREMTEEEKEYLNTFAKETHDVFRNLVLSHRPQIKNQDEMFDGRPVGAVLAKENGLIDEFGGYYDAYDHLLHLMGENNDKKVEFWQIENKKGFLRRLLEGQSLLSGKDMLSLLTDSTIRIK
;
A
#
# COMPACT_ATOMS: atom_id res chain seq x y z
N MET A 1 -40.32 -1.63 46.68
CA MET A 1 -40.34 -2.40 45.42
C MET A 1 -39.53 -1.59 44.39
N PHE A 2 -38.20 -1.77 44.35
CA PHE A 2 -37.34 -1.04 43.45
C PHE A 2 -37.21 -1.79 42.13
N GLY A 3 -37.86 -1.27 41.09
CA GLY A 3 -37.71 -1.79 39.73
C GLY A 3 -36.29 -1.59 39.24
N LYS A 4 -35.56 -2.71 38.99
CA LYS A 4 -34.29 -2.69 38.30
C LYS A 4 -34.53 -2.26 36.86
N ILE A 5 -34.14 -1.02 36.50
CA ILE A 5 -34.03 -0.56 35.15
C ILE A 5 -32.88 -1.36 34.52
N LYS A 6 -33.22 -2.37 33.72
CA LYS A 6 -32.24 -2.99 32.78
C LYS A 6 -31.87 -1.89 31.76
N LYS A 7 -30.74 -1.21 31.95
CA LYS A 7 -30.10 -0.48 30.87
C LYS A 7 -29.84 -1.49 29.75
N LEU A 8 -30.66 -1.47 28.72
CA LEU A 8 -30.38 -2.13 27.43
C LEU A 8 -29.12 -1.41 26.90
N TRP A 9 -27.97 -2.03 27.10
CA TRP A 9 -26.73 -1.64 26.45
C TRP A 9 -26.96 -1.81 24.96
N LYS A 10 -27.16 -0.70 24.24
CA LYS A 10 -27.07 -0.70 22.79
C LYS A 10 -25.64 -1.13 22.46
N LYS A 11 -25.45 -2.32 21.92
CA LYS A 11 -24.11 -2.81 21.53
C LYS A 11 -23.56 -1.77 20.57
N GLU A 12 -22.46 -1.10 20.95
CA GLU A 12 -21.81 -0.14 20.06
C GLU A 12 -21.40 -0.84 18.78
N LYS A 13 -21.61 -0.18 17.65
CA LYS A 13 -21.19 -0.72 16.37
C LYS A 13 -19.68 -0.91 16.31
N LYS A 14 -19.23 -1.95 15.65
CA LYS A 14 -17.83 -2.15 15.29
C LYS A 14 -17.42 -1.15 14.22
N VAL A 15 -16.15 -0.79 14.19
CA VAL A 15 -15.60 0.14 13.22
C VAL A 15 -14.56 -0.58 12.37
N MET A 16 -14.76 -0.57 11.05
CA MET A 16 -13.85 -1.10 10.04
C MET A 16 -13.27 0.05 9.23
N ALA A 17 -11.96 0.16 9.19
CA ALA A 17 -11.31 1.05 8.22
C ALA A 17 -11.08 0.30 6.89
N ILE A 18 -11.19 1.02 5.77
CA ILE A 18 -10.92 0.52 4.43
C ILE A 18 -9.90 1.41 3.76
N LEU A 19 -8.79 0.82 3.34
CA LEU A 19 -7.71 1.49 2.61
C LEU A 19 -7.59 0.89 1.22
N ASN A 20 -7.59 1.73 0.18
CA ASN A 20 -7.30 1.32 -1.19
C ASN A 20 -5.90 1.80 -1.58
N ILE A 21 -5.08 0.88 -2.12
CA ILE A 21 -3.75 1.15 -2.68
C ILE A 21 -3.76 0.71 -4.13
N GLU A 22 -3.79 1.68 -5.04
CA GLU A 22 -3.93 1.43 -6.48
C GLU A 22 -2.84 2.14 -7.28
N GLY A 23 -2.36 1.48 -8.34
CA GLY A 23 -1.33 2.02 -9.22
C GLY A 23 0.08 2.00 -8.64
N PRO A 24 1.06 2.66 -9.29
CA PRO A 24 2.45 2.66 -8.86
C PRO A 24 2.65 3.39 -7.52
N ILE A 25 3.48 2.81 -6.64
CA ILE A 25 3.86 3.42 -5.36
C ILE A 25 5.01 4.40 -5.63
N SER A 26 4.80 5.69 -5.36
CA SER A 26 5.81 6.73 -5.54
C SER A 26 5.82 7.71 -4.37
N ALA A 27 7.00 8.19 -3.99
CA ALA A 27 7.17 9.19 -2.94
C ALA A 27 6.58 10.57 -3.31
N ALA A 28 6.55 10.88 -4.61
CA ALA A 28 5.95 12.10 -5.15
C ALA A 28 4.76 11.71 -6.03
N GLY A 29 3.59 12.30 -5.79
CA GLY A 29 2.46 12.17 -6.71
C GLY A 29 2.91 12.51 -8.13
N GLU A 30 2.63 11.64 -9.10
CA GLU A 30 3.03 11.84 -10.48
C GLU A 30 2.35 13.07 -11.06
N GLY A 31 3.17 14.08 -11.41
CA GLY A 31 2.79 15.21 -12.24
C GLY A 31 2.59 16.54 -11.49
N ARG A 32 3.00 17.62 -12.18
CA ARG A 32 3.03 19.03 -11.72
C ARG A 32 1.65 19.59 -11.26
N PHE A 33 0.58 18.84 -11.46
CA PHE A 33 -0.81 19.21 -11.16
C PHE A 33 -1.58 18.17 -10.32
N ARG A 34 -0.95 17.05 -9.89
CA ARG A 34 -1.59 16.07 -9.02
C ARG A 34 -1.08 16.23 -7.59
N LYS A 35 -1.89 16.89 -6.76
CA LYS A 35 -1.73 16.95 -5.31
C LYS A 35 -2.38 15.76 -4.57
N GLU A 36 -2.88 14.76 -5.30
CA GLU A 36 -3.71 13.69 -4.73
C GLU A 36 -3.27 12.33 -5.26
N GLY A 37 -3.13 11.35 -4.37
CA GLY A 37 -2.91 9.94 -4.70
C GLY A 37 -1.46 9.47 -4.69
N GLY A 38 -0.59 10.07 -3.86
CA GLY A 38 0.75 9.57 -3.58
C GLY A 38 0.82 8.76 -2.27
N THR A 39 1.99 8.22 -1.98
CA THR A 39 2.28 7.52 -0.72
C THR A 39 1.91 8.36 0.51
N GLN A 40 1.98 9.70 0.42
CA GLN A 40 1.65 10.59 1.52
C GLN A 40 0.19 10.45 1.99
N ASP A 41 -0.77 10.34 1.07
CA ASP A 41 -2.18 10.16 1.45
C ASP A 41 -2.40 8.84 2.19
N ILE A 42 -1.68 7.78 1.79
CA ILE A 42 -1.71 6.48 2.46
C ILE A 42 -1.13 6.61 3.87
N LEU A 43 0.01 7.29 4.01
CA LEU A 43 0.67 7.50 5.30
C LEU A 43 -0.20 8.35 6.23
N ASP A 44 -0.78 9.45 5.74
CA ASP A 44 -1.67 10.32 6.52
C ASP A 44 -2.90 9.55 7.04
N PHE A 45 -3.47 8.69 6.18
CA PHE A 45 -4.56 7.82 6.60
C PHE A 45 -4.13 6.83 7.69
N LEU A 46 -3.05 6.10 7.47
CA LEU A 46 -2.54 5.15 8.46
C LEU A 46 -2.17 5.84 9.78
N TYR A 47 -1.59 7.04 9.72
CA TYR A 47 -1.32 7.85 10.91
C TYR A 47 -2.60 8.22 11.65
N SER A 48 -3.67 8.57 10.94
CA SER A 48 -4.96 8.88 11.56
C SER A 48 -5.56 7.68 12.32
N LEU A 49 -5.26 6.46 11.86
CA LEU A 49 -5.70 5.24 12.53
C LEU A 49 -4.98 4.96 13.86
N LEU A 50 -3.86 5.63 14.14
CA LEU A 50 -3.16 5.51 15.43
C LEU A 50 -3.83 6.28 16.56
N ASP A 51 -4.79 7.17 16.26
CA ASP A 51 -5.54 7.89 17.29
C ASP A 51 -6.36 6.89 18.12
N LYS A 52 -6.06 6.82 19.43
CA LYS A 52 -6.68 5.87 20.36
C LYS A 52 -8.03 6.34 20.90
N ASP A 53 -8.35 7.63 20.73
CA ASP A 53 -9.64 8.17 21.13
C ASP A 53 -10.77 7.74 20.17
N GLU A 54 -10.39 7.35 18.94
CA GLU A 54 -11.31 6.83 17.94
C GLU A 54 -11.33 5.29 17.97
N ARG A 55 -12.53 4.72 17.91
CA ARG A 55 -12.69 3.26 17.89
C ARG A 55 -12.25 2.70 16.52
N LEU A 56 -11.48 1.64 16.53
CA LEU A 56 -11.11 0.87 15.35
C LEU A 56 -11.06 -0.62 15.74
N ASP A 57 -11.81 -1.46 15.04
CA ASP A 57 -11.91 -2.90 15.33
C ASP A 57 -11.31 -3.78 14.20
N GLY A 58 -11.00 -3.22 13.03
CA GLY A 58 -10.37 -3.94 11.94
C GLY A 58 -10.01 -3.04 10.75
N LEU A 59 -9.06 -3.50 9.93
CA LEU A 59 -8.60 -2.80 8.73
C LEU A 59 -8.62 -3.75 7.53
N LEU A 60 -9.36 -3.37 6.48
CA LEU A 60 -9.34 -4.02 5.17
C LEU A 60 -8.51 -3.18 4.21
N VAL A 61 -7.51 -3.80 3.59
CA VAL A 61 -6.68 -3.14 2.58
C VAL A 61 -6.94 -3.78 1.21
N ARG A 62 -7.49 -3.00 0.28
CA ARG A 62 -7.59 -3.40 -1.12
C ARG A 62 -6.34 -2.95 -1.86
N MET A 63 -5.67 -3.88 -2.55
CA MET A 63 -4.42 -3.61 -3.23
C MET A 63 -4.48 -4.03 -4.69
N ASP A 64 -4.20 -3.09 -5.60
CA ASP A 64 -4.04 -3.33 -7.03
C ASP A 64 -2.88 -2.48 -7.56
N THR A 65 -1.66 -2.97 -7.36
CA THR A 65 -0.44 -2.21 -7.58
C THR A 65 0.70 -3.08 -8.11
N PRO A 66 1.48 -2.60 -9.09
CA PRO A 66 2.70 -3.26 -9.53
C PRO A 66 3.87 -3.07 -8.54
N GLY A 67 3.68 -2.29 -7.47
CA GLY A 67 4.74 -1.83 -6.58
C GLY A 67 5.31 -0.48 -7.01
N GLY A 68 6.57 -0.21 -6.69
CA GLY A 68 7.20 1.08 -7.01
C GLY A 68 8.43 1.39 -6.18
N ALA A 69 8.54 2.63 -5.70
CA ALA A 69 9.70 3.10 -4.93
C ALA A 69 9.89 2.28 -3.65
N ALA A 70 11.08 1.70 -3.49
CA ALA A 70 11.39 0.77 -2.40
C ALA A 70 11.19 1.41 -1.01
N ALA A 71 11.82 2.57 -0.77
CA ALA A 71 11.72 3.26 0.52
C ALA A 71 10.29 3.69 0.87
N ALA A 72 9.51 4.18 -0.12
CA ALA A 72 8.12 4.54 0.09
C ALA A 72 7.24 3.32 0.43
N SER A 73 7.49 2.19 -0.23
CA SER A 73 6.79 0.93 0.06
C SER A 73 7.14 0.40 1.46
N GLU A 74 8.40 0.48 1.85
CA GLU A 74 8.88 0.09 3.18
C GLU A 74 8.24 0.96 4.26
N GLU A 75 8.19 2.28 4.08
CA GLU A 75 7.58 3.21 5.04
C GLU A 75 6.10 2.90 5.27
N VAL A 76 5.35 2.63 4.20
CA VAL A 76 3.94 2.21 4.30
C VAL A 76 3.82 0.87 5.01
N ALA A 77 4.68 -0.11 4.68
CA ALA A 77 4.66 -1.43 5.30
C ALA A 77 4.91 -1.36 6.81
N LEU A 78 5.93 -0.59 7.22
CA LEU A 78 6.28 -0.39 8.63
C LEU A 78 5.15 0.32 9.40
N LEU A 79 4.51 1.33 8.78
CA LEU A 79 3.41 2.05 9.41
C LEU A 79 2.14 1.18 9.52
N LEU A 80 1.84 0.36 8.51
CA LEU A 80 0.72 -0.59 8.55
C LEU A 80 0.91 -1.63 9.66
N ASP A 81 2.12 -2.20 9.76
CA ASP A 81 2.47 -3.14 10.84
C ASP A 81 2.37 -2.47 12.22
N ARG A 82 2.79 -1.21 12.34
CA ARG A 82 2.65 -0.40 13.55
C ARG A 82 1.18 -0.20 13.94
N VAL A 83 0.33 0.19 13.00
CA VAL A 83 -1.14 0.34 13.23
C VAL A 83 -1.71 -0.98 13.74
N LYS A 84 -1.41 -2.09 13.07
CA LYS A 84 -1.86 -3.43 13.48
C LYS A 84 -1.48 -3.74 14.93
N LYS A 85 -0.21 -3.52 15.29
CA LYS A 85 0.34 -3.84 16.62
C LYS A 85 -0.19 -2.92 17.71
N GLU A 86 -0.19 -1.59 17.48
CA GLU A 86 -0.59 -0.62 18.51
C GLU A 86 -2.10 -0.60 18.74
N ARG A 87 -2.89 -0.83 17.70
CA ARG A 87 -4.35 -0.88 17.80
C ARG A 87 -4.86 -2.29 18.15
N GLN A 88 -4.00 -3.31 18.04
CA GLN A 88 -4.35 -4.72 18.29
C GLN A 88 -5.59 -5.16 17.49
N ILE A 89 -5.61 -4.81 16.21
CA ILE A 89 -6.72 -5.09 15.30
C ILE A 89 -6.31 -6.10 14.22
N PRO A 90 -7.23 -6.93 13.71
CA PRO A 90 -6.99 -7.72 12.52
C PRO A 90 -6.85 -6.84 11.29
N VAL A 91 -5.85 -7.18 10.44
CA VAL A 91 -5.62 -6.56 9.15
C VAL A 91 -5.72 -7.62 8.07
N VAL A 92 -6.62 -7.42 7.11
CA VAL A 92 -6.84 -8.32 5.98
C VAL A 92 -6.56 -7.58 4.69
N VAL A 93 -5.80 -8.22 3.80
CA VAL A 93 -5.52 -7.71 2.45
C VAL A 93 -6.34 -8.48 1.42
N SER A 94 -7.00 -7.76 0.50
CA SER A 94 -7.60 -8.28 -0.71
C SER A 94 -6.82 -7.80 -1.92
N MET A 95 -6.12 -8.70 -2.60
CA MET A 95 -5.36 -8.39 -3.81
C MET A 95 -6.27 -8.31 -5.03
N GLY A 96 -6.02 -7.33 -5.91
CA GLY A 96 -6.66 -7.16 -7.21
C GLY A 96 -6.02 -8.02 -8.29
N ASP A 97 -5.91 -7.46 -9.48
CA ASP A 97 -5.24 -8.13 -10.60
C ASP A 97 -3.74 -8.27 -10.33
N VAL A 98 -3.13 -7.25 -9.73
CA VAL A 98 -1.69 -7.22 -9.43
C VAL A 98 -1.43 -6.75 -8.00
N CYS A 99 -0.58 -7.46 -7.28
CA CYS A 99 -0.02 -7.03 -5.99
C CYS A 99 1.44 -7.49 -5.90
N CYS A 100 2.32 -6.75 -6.59
CA CYS A 100 3.72 -7.16 -6.81
C CYS A 100 4.72 -6.21 -6.16
N SER A 101 5.96 -6.71 -5.96
CA SER A 101 7.11 -5.90 -5.53
C SER A 101 6.79 -5.09 -4.27
N GLY A 102 6.94 -3.76 -4.29
CA GLY A 102 6.56 -2.89 -3.17
C GLY A 102 5.12 -3.08 -2.67
N GLY A 103 4.18 -3.49 -3.56
CA GLY A 103 2.83 -3.87 -3.15
C GLY A 103 2.81 -5.11 -2.27
N TYR A 104 3.57 -6.15 -2.63
CA TYR A 104 3.70 -7.32 -1.79
C TYR A 104 4.46 -7.03 -0.48
N MET A 105 5.44 -6.11 -0.51
CA MET A 105 6.14 -5.62 0.69
C MET A 105 5.16 -5.06 1.73
N ILE A 106 4.17 -4.30 1.28
CA ILE A 106 3.13 -3.78 2.16
C ILE A 106 2.18 -4.90 2.58
N ALA A 107 1.68 -5.68 1.63
CA ALA A 107 0.69 -6.72 1.87
C ALA A 107 1.15 -7.77 2.88
N CYS A 108 2.42 -8.20 2.84
CA CYS A 108 2.95 -9.27 3.68
C CYS A 108 2.86 -8.98 5.19
N THR A 109 2.67 -7.71 5.60
CA THR A 109 2.53 -7.30 7.01
C THR A 109 1.15 -7.59 7.60
N ALA A 110 0.15 -7.87 6.76
CA ALA A 110 -1.20 -8.20 7.20
C ALA A 110 -1.31 -9.62 7.79
N ASP A 111 -2.42 -9.87 8.50
CA ASP A 111 -2.67 -11.17 9.13
C ASP A 111 -3.16 -12.21 8.13
N THR A 112 -3.98 -11.79 7.15
CA THR A 112 -4.52 -12.68 6.12
C THR A 112 -4.48 -12.01 4.75
N LEU A 113 -3.96 -12.73 3.75
CA LEU A 113 -3.85 -12.30 2.37
C LEU A 113 -4.78 -13.09 1.47
N PHE A 114 -5.75 -12.41 0.87
CA PHE A 114 -6.66 -12.96 -0.12
C PHE A 114 -6.25 -12.57 -1.54
N ALA A 115 -6.30 -13.52 -2.45
CA ALA A 115 -6.14 -13.28 -3.88
C ALA A 115 -7.08 -14.16 -4.71
N THR A 116 -7.56 -13.66 -5.83
CA THR A 116 -8.22 -14.53 -6.81
C THR A 116 -7.19 -15.39 -7.53
N LYS A 117 -7.60 -16.50 -8.13
CA LYS A 117 -6.68 -17.39 -8.86
C LYS A 117 -5.99 -16.71 -10.06
N GLY A 118 -6.59 -15.63 -10.58
CA GLY A 118 -6.02 -14.83 -11.66
C GLY A 118 -5.05 -13.75 -11.20
N THR A 119 -4.94 -13.47 -9.91
CA THR A 119 -4.05 -12.45 -9.36
C THR A 119 -2.58 -12.80 -9.60
N MET A 120 -1.80 -11.78 -9.95
CA MET A 120 -0.33 -11.82 -10.01
C MET A 120 0.24 -11.16 -8.75
N THR A 121 1.22 -11.82 -8.10
CA THR A 121 1.84 -11.31 -6.86
C THR A 121 3.33 -11.67 -6.77
N GLY A 122 3.95 -11.50 -5.61
CA GLY A 122 5.39 -11.74 -5.43
C GLY A 122 6.25 -10.65 -6.06
N SER A 123 7.08 -10.98 -7.04
CA SER A 123 8.09 -10.07 -7.60
C SER A 123 8.97 -9.46 -6.50
N ILE A 124 9.44 -10.33 -5.59
CA ILE A 124 10.26 -9.94 -4.45
C ILE A 124 11.69 -9.77 -4.94
N GLY A 125 12.01 -8.55 -5.33
CA GLY A 125 13.30 -8.20 -5.93
C GLY A 125 13.51 -6.70 -5.99
N CYS A 126 14.71 -6.30 -6.43
CA CYS A 126 15.07 -4.91 -6.69
C CYS A 126 15.60 -4.76 -8.11
N ILE A 127 15.20 -3.71 -8.80
CA ILE A 127 15.67 -3.38 -10.15
C ILE A 127 16.03 -1.90 -10.24
N MET A 128 17.13 -1.60 -10.92
CA MET A 128 17.51 -0.26 -11.36
C MET A 128 17.77 -0.28 -12.86
N GLN A 129 17.04 0.54 -13.62
CA GLN A 129 17.23 0.70 -15.05
C GLN A 129 17.76 2.09 -15.36
N ILE A 130 18.98 2.14 -15.89
CA ILE A 130 19.66 3.39 -16.22
C ILE A 130 19.91 3.39 -17.72
N PRO A 131 19.21 4.23 -18.51
CA PRO A 131 19.43 4.30 -19.94
C PRO A 131 20.80 4.94 -20.24
N ASN A 132 21.43 4.51 -21.34
CA ASN A 132 22.66 5.12 -21.85
C ASN A 132 22.40 5.71 -23.25
N PHE A 133 22.56 7.04 -23.36
CA PHE A 133 22.38 7.80 -24.60
C PHE A 133 23.67 8.33 -25.19
N GLU A 134 24.84 7.91 -24.69
CA GLU A 134 26.15 8.40 -25.16
C GLU A 134 26.29 8.24 -26.69
N GLY A 135 26.01 7.05 -27.21
CA GLY A 135 26.12 6.77 -28.64
C GLY A 135 25.16 7.60 -29.50
N LEU A 136 23.93 7.86 -29.00
CA LEU A 136 22.96 8.70 -29.69
C LEU A 136 23.41 10.17 -29.67
N SER A 137 23.88 10.66 -28.53
CA SER A 137 24.38 12.04 -28.39
C SER A 137 25.53 12.33 -29.32
N LYS A 138 26.50 11.40 -29.42
CA LYS A 138 27.62 11.50 -30.39
C LYS A 138 27.13 11.63 -31.83
N LYS A 139 26.14 10.83 -32.24
CA LYS A 139 25.56 10.88 -33.59
C LYS A 139 24.85 12.18 -33.89
N LEU A 140 24.25 12.81 -32.87
CA LEU A 140 23.55 14.11 -32.98
C LEU A 140 24.47 15.32 -32.79
N GLY A 141 25.77 15.12 -32.53
CA GLY A 141 26.73 16.20 -32.26
C GLY A 141 26.52 16.90 -30.91
N VAL A 142 25.81 16.24 -29.97
CA VAL A 142 25.60 16.77 -28.61
C VAL A 142 26.78 16.40 -27.72
N THR A 143 27.38 17.39 -27.08
CA THR A 143 28.48 17.23 -26.14
C THR A 143 28.05 17.62 -24.74
N TYR A 144 28.38 16.78 -23.76
CA TYR A 144 28.14 17.07 -22.34
C TYR A 144 29.44 17.44 -21.66
N VAL A 145 29.45 18.54 -20.93
CA VAL A 145 30.56 18.96 -20.07
C VAL A 145 30.14 18.81 -18.64
N THR A 146 30.63 17.78 -17.94
CA THR A 146 30.28 17.51 -16.54
C THR A 146 31.36 18.08 -15.62
N ILE A 147 30.99 19.07 -14.82
CA ILE A 147 31.82 19.60 -13.74
C ILE A 147 31.31 19.04 -12.42
N LYS A 148 32.13 18.24 -11.74
CA LYS A 148 31.71 17.55 -10.50
C LYS A 148 32.82 17.60 -9.43
N ALA A 149 32.39 17.65 -8.18
CA ALA A 149 33.21 17.36 -7.02
C ALA A 149 32.74 16.06 -6.38
N GLY A 150 33.64 15.09 -6.27
CA GLY A 150 33.37 13.72 -5.88
C GLY A 150 33.26 12.75 -7.07
N LYS A 151 34.08 11.68 -7.02
CA LYS A 151 34.26 10.71 -8.12
C LYS A 151 32.93 10.12 -8.60
N MET A 152 32.07 9.74 -7.66
CA MET A 152 30.79 9.04 -7.91
C MET A 152 29.59 9.98 -8.05
N LYS A 153 29.79 11.32 -8.10
CA LYS A 153 28.67 12.27 -8.03
C LYS A 153 27.72 12.19 -9.24
N ASP A 154 28.23 11.72 -10.36
CA ASP A 154 27.48 11.53 -11.61
C ASP A 154 27.24 10.05 -11.94
N ILE A 155 27.22 9.17 -10.92
CA ILE A 155 26.83 7.76 -11.10
C ILE A 155 25.45 7.69 -11.74
N GLY A 156 25.29 6.79 -12.71
CA GLY A 156 24.04 6.68 -13.46
C GLY A 156 23.81 7.77 -14.51
N ASN A 157 24.84 8.59 -14.84
CA ASN A 157 24.73 9.61 -15.88
C ASN A 157 24.47 8.95 -17.25
N PRO A 158 23.33 9.24 -17.92
CA PRO A 158 22.97 8.63 -19.19
C PRO A 158 23.81 9.12 -20.37
N ALA A 159 24.62 10.16 -20.20
CA ALA A 159 25.42 10.77 -21.27
C ALA A 159 26.82 10.15 -21.44
N ARG A 160 27.17 9.17 -20.64
CA ARG A 160 28.44 8.43 -20.71
C ARG A 160 28.27 6.97 -20.32
N GLU A 161 29.23 6.13 -20.70
CA GLU A 161 29.29 4.78 -20.19
C GLU A 161 29.56 4.76 -18.68
N MET A 162 28.91 3.82 -18.01
CA MET A 162 29.13 3.55 -16.60
C MET A 162 30.41 2.72 -16.42
N THR A 163 31.24 3.08 -15.46
CA THR A 163 32.45 2.30 -15.13
C THR A 163 32.07 1.00 -14.41
N GLU A 164 32.99 0.03 -14.42
CA GLU A 164 32.79 -1.24 -13.70
C GLU A 164 32.65 -1.01 -12.19
N GLU A 165 33.41 -0.06 -11.61
CA GLU A 165 33.29 0.31 -10.19
C GLU A 165 31.90 0.87 -9.85
N GLU A 166 31.32 1.68 -10.74
CA GLU A 166 29.96 2.20 -10.58
C GLU A 166 28.89 1.11 -10.67
N LYS A 167 29.07 0.17 -11.62
CA LYS A 167 28.19 -1.00 -11.76
C LYS A 167 28.22 -1.89 -10.52
N GLU A 168 29.42 -2.17 -10.00
CA GLU A 168 29.62 -2.97 -8.80
C GLU A 168 28.96 -2.32 -7.58
N TYR A 169 29.16 -1.00 -7.42
CA TYR A 169 28.52 -0.23 -6.35
C TYR A 169 26.99 -0.30 -6.43
N LEU A 170 26.40 -0.09 -7.62
CA LEU A 170 24.94 -0.13 -7.78
C LEU A 170 24.39 -1.55 -7.62
N ASN A 171 25.12 -2.59 -8.05
CA ASN A 171 24.74 -3.98 -7.79
C ASN A 171 24.72 -4.30 -6.30
N THR A 172 25.70 -3.79 -5.53
CA THR A 172 25.73 -3.94 -4.08
C THR A 172 24.52 -3.27 -3.44
N PHE A 173 24.21 -2.03 -3.84
CA PHE A 173 23.04 -1.30 -3.36
C PHE A 173 21.72 -2.01 -3.69
N ALA A 174 21.59 -2.55 -4.92
CA ALA A 174 20.41 -3.32 -5.31
C ALA A 174 20.24 -4.59 -4.47
N LYS A 175 21.36 -5.27 -4.17
CA LYS A 175 21.38 -6.46 -3.33
C LYS A 175 20.97 -6.13 -1.89
N GLU A 176 21.53 -5.07 -1.30
CA GLU A 176 21.15 -4.61 0.04
C GLU A 176 19.65 -4.29 0.12
N THR A 177 19.11 -3.57 -0.87
CA THR A 177 17.67 -3.25 -0.95
C THR A 177 16.83 -4.53 -1.06
N HIS A 178 17.28 -5.50 -1.85
CA HIS A 178 16.61 -6.80 -1.97
C HIS A 178 16.64 -7.56 -0.65
N ASP A 179 17.76 -7.58 0.05
CA ASP A 179 17.91 -8.24 1.34
C ASP A 179 16.98 -7.61 2.41
N VAL A 180 16.83 -6.28 2.44
CA VAL A 180 15.84 -5.60 3.29
C VAL A 180 14.43 -6.10 3.00
N PHE A 181 14.04 -6.14 1.72
CA PHE A 181 12.72 -6.63 1.32
C PHE A 181 12.51 -8.08 1.75
N ARG A 182 13.45 -8.97 1.41
CA ARG A 182 13.42 -10.39 1.76
C ARG A 182 13.26 -10.59 3.26
N ASN A 183 14.03 -9.86 4.08
CA ASN A 183 14.00 -9.97 5.53
C ASN A 183 12.67 -9.49 6.10
N LEU A 184 12.11 -8.40 5.58
CA LEU A 184 10.77 -7.93 5.96
C LEU A 184 9.72 -9.00 5.68
N VAL A 185 9.73 -9.58 4.49
CA VAL A 185 8.79 -10.64 4.13
C VAL A 185 8.94 -11.86 5.05
N LEU A 186 10.15 -12.34 5.27
CA LEU A 186 10.39 -13.50 6.13
C LEU A 186 10.03 -13.27 7.59
N SER A 187 10.12 -12.02 8.09
CA SER A 187 9.71 -11.69 9.45
C SER A 187 8.20 -11.80 9.68
N HIS A 188 7.39 -11.63 8.62
CA HIS A 188 5.92 -11.72 8.68
C HIS A 188 5.38 -13.02 8.09
N ARG A 189 6.13 -13.64 7.16
CA ARG A 189 5.76 -14.84 6.41
C ARG A 189 6.84 -15.92 6.49
N PRO A 190 7.19 -16.41 7.70
CA PRO A 190 8.28 -17.38 7.87
C PRO A 190 8.01 -18.75 7.24
N GLN A 191 6.74 -19.03 6.89
CA GLN A 191 6.30 -20.28 6.28
C GLN A 191 6.61 -20.37 4.77
N ILE A 192 7.16 -19.32 4.13
CA ILE A 192 7.43 -19.32 2.70
C ILE A 192 8.42 -20.45 2.35
N LYS A 193 7.98 -21.28 1.40
CA LYS A 193 8.76 -22.39 0.80
C LYS A 193 9.48 -21.93 -0.46
N ASN A 194 10.42 -22.76 -0.95
CA ASN A 194 11.14 -22.52 -2.21
C ASN A 194 11.71 -21.10 -2.32
N GLN A 195 12.36 -20.64 -1.24
CA GLN A 195 12.81 -19.26 -1.10
C GLN A 195 13.69 -18.78 -2.23
N ASP A 196 14.56 -19.66 -2.79
CA ASP A 196 15.44 -19.29 -3.91
C ASP A 196 14.65 -18.86 -5.15
N GLU A 197 13.48 -19.46 -5.37
CA GLU A 197 12.60 -19.14 -6.49
C GLU A 197 11.65 -17.99 -6.16
N MET A 198 11.10 -17.97 -4.94
CA MET A 198 10.13 -16.93 -4.53
C MET A 198 10.78 -15.57 -4.30
N PHE A 199 12.09 -15.52 -4.09
CA PHE A 199 12.85 -14.28 -3.85
C PHE A 199 13.80 -13.90 -5.00
N ASP A 200 13.65 -14.47 -6.20
CA ASP A 200 14.49 -14.12 -7.35
C ASP A 200 13.97 -12.91 -8.17
N GLY A 201 12.89 -12.30 -7.71
CA GLY A 201 12.28 -11.14 -8.37
C GLY A 201 11.16 -11.49 -9.37
N ARG A 202 10.89 -12.78 -9.62
CA ARG A 202 9.82 -13.17 -10.54
C ARG A 202 8.43 -12.85 -9.97
N PRO A 203 7.49 -12.38 -10.79
CA PRO A 203 6.09 -12.41 -10.41
C PRO A 203 5.56 -13.83 -10.48
N VAL A 204 4.63 -14.18 -9.59
CA VAL A 204 4.00 -15.49 -9.54
C VAL A 204 2.48 -15.37 -9.55
N GLY A 205 1.81 -16.33 -10.16
CA GLY A 205 0.36 -16.43 -10.07
C GLY A 205 -0.10 -16.89 -8.68
N ALA A 206 -1.32 -16.51 -8.29
CA ALA A 206 -1.85 -16.78 -6.96
C ALA A 206 -1.86 -18.27 -6.56
N VAL A 207 -1.98 -19.20 -7.52
CA VAL A 207 -1.93 -20.65 -7.25
C VAL A 207 -0.56 -21.03 -6.68
N LEU A 208 0.50 -20.66 -7.39
CA LEU A 208 1.88 -20.93 -6.93
C LEU A 208 2.20 -20.14 -5.66
N ALA A 209 1.67 -18.91 -5.54
CA ALA A 209 1.82 -18.09 -4.35
C ALA A 209 1.23 -18.77 -3.09
N LYS A 210 0.03 -19.38 -3.20
CA LYS A 210 -0.59 -20.10 -2.09
C LYS A 210 0.18 -21.37 -1.74
N GLU A 211 0.60 -22.15 -2.71
CA GLU A 211 1.39 -23.37 -2.50
C GLU A 211 2.71 -23.10 -1.75
N ASN A 212 3.29 -21.92 -2.00
CA ASN A 212 4.54 -21.48 -1.38
C ASN A 212 4.36 -20.59 -0.14
N GLY A 213 3.13 -20.29 0.28
CA GLY A 213 2.87 -19.53 1.50
C GLY A 213 2.99 -18.02 1.37
N LEU A 214 2.98 -17.48 0.13
CA LEU A 214 2.95 -16.03 -0.08
C LEU A 214 1.58 -15.44 0.19
N ILE A 215 0.50 -16.20 -0.06
CA ILE A 215 -0.88 -15.84 0.27
C ILE A 215 -1.54 -16.92 1.10
N ASP A 216 -2.63 -16.57 1.79
CA ASP A 216 -3.33 -17.46 2.71
C ASP A 216 -4.55 -18.10 2.08
N GLU A 217 -5.40 -17.30 1.41
CA GLU A 217 -6.68 -17.76 0.91
C GLU A 217 -6.96 -17.32 -0.54
N PHE A 218 -7.72 -18.17 -1.23
CA PHE A 218 -8.36 -17.77 -2.48
C PHE A 218 -9.69 -17.09 -2.20
N GLY A 219 -9.88 -15.91 -2.78
CA GLY A 219 -11.11 -15.16 -2.67
C GLY A 219 -10.96 -13.76 -3.24
N GLY A 220 -12.09 -13.10 -3.48
CA GLY A 220 -12.16 -11.71 -3.90
C GLY A 220 -12.30 -10.75 -2.72
N TYR A 221 -12.72 -9.52 -3.05
CA TYR A 221 -12.91 -8.45 -2.06
C TYR A 221 -13.94 -8.83 -0.97
N TYR A 222 -15.07 -9.42 -1.36
CA TYR A 222 -16.12 -9.77 -0.41
C TYR A 222 -15.75 -10.95 0.49
N ASP A 223 -14.95 -11.90 0.00
CA ASP A 223 -14.46 -13.02 0.83
C ASP A 223 -13.51 -12.48 1.92
N ALA A 224 -12.61 -11.57 1.56
CA ALA A 224 -11.70 -10.88 2.51
C ALA A 224 -12.49 -10.02 3.50
N TYR A 225 -13.53 -9.33 3.03
CA TYR A 225 -14.41 -8.51 3.85
C TYR A 225 -15.16 -9.36 4.89
N ASP A 226 -15.81 -10.47 4.46
CA ASP A 226 -16.53 -11.38 5.35
C ASP A 226 -15.59 -12.04 6.37
N HIS A 227 -14.36 -12.37 5.93
CA HIS A 227 -13.32 -12.89 6.82
C HIS A 227 -12.95 -11.87 7.90
N LEU A 228 -12.75 -10.61 7.54
CA LEU A 228 -12.47 -9.55 8.50
C LEU A 228 -13.64 -9.32 9.47
N LEU A 229 -14.89 -9.32 8.98
CA LEU A 229 -16.08 -9.27 9.84
C LEU A 229 -16.06 -10.38 10.90
N HIS A 230 -15.73 -11.60 10.47
CA HIS A 230 -15.64 -12.74 11.38
C HIS A 230 -14.53 -12.54 12.43
N LEU A 231 -13.37 -12.06 12.03
CA LEU A 231 -12.26 -11.73 12.95
C LEU A 231 -12.63 -10.64 13.95
N MET A 232 -13.47 -9.67 13.55
CA MET A 232 -14.00 -8.64 14.43
C MET A 232 -15.12 -9.17 15.36
N GLY A 233 -15.54 -10.44 15.22
CA GLY A 233 -16.62 -11.05 16.01
C GLY A 233 -18.03 -10.64 15.60
N GLU A 234 -18.21 -10.24 14.34
CA GLU A 234 -19.50 -9.87 13.76
C GLU A 234 -19.79 -10.72 12.51
N ASN A 235 -21.09 -10.94 12.27
CA ASN A 235 -21.55 -11.70 11.09
C ASN A 235 -22.52 -10.87 10.23
N ASN A 236 -22.62 -9.57 10.50
CA ASN A 236 -23.58 -8.70 9.82
C ASN A 236 -23.03 -7.28 9.71
N ASP A 237 -22.89 -6.81 8.49
CA ASP A 237 -22.43 -5.47 8.12
C ASP A 237 -23.28 -4.32 8.70
N LYS A 238 -24.60 -4.54 8.93
CA LYS A 238 -25.49 -3.55 9.56
C LYS A 238 -25.03 -3.08 10.95
N LYS A 239 -24.11 -3.84 11.56
CA LYS A 239 -23.54 -3.53 12.88
C LYS A 239 -22.13 -2.92 12.79
N VAL A 240 -21.68 -2.57 11.60
CA VAL A 240 -20.36 -2.02 11.35
C VAL A 240 -20.48 -0.59 10.83
N GLU A 241 -19.61 0.29 11.30
CA GLU A 241 -19.34 1.60 10.73
C GLU A 241 -18.06 1.53 9.89
N PHE A 242 -18.03 2.26 8.78
CA PHE A 242 -16.93 2.26 7.84
C PHE A 242 -16.19 3.58 7.89
N TRP A 243 -14.84 3.49 7.98
CA TRP A 243 -13.93 4.60 7.75
C TRP A 243 -13.23 4.38 6.42
N GLN A 244 -13.43 5.28 5.50
CA GLN A 244 -12.83 5.22 4.17
C GLN A 244 -12.31 6.59 3.77
N ILE A 245 -11.17 6.63 3.06
CA ILE A 245 -10.71 7.87 2.43
C ILE A 245 -11.73 8.22 1.33
N GLU A 246 -12.50 9.30 1.53
CA GLU A 246 -13.32 9.83 0.45
C GLU A 246 -12.43 10.56 -0.57
N ASN A 247 -12.45 10.07 -1.80
CA ASN A 247 -11.78 10.76 -2.90
C ASN A 247 -12.55 12.05 -3.21
N LYS A 248 -11.99 13.23 -2.86
CA LYS A 248 -12.63 14.55 -3.07
C LYS A 248 -13.12 14.76 -4.50
N LYS A 249 -12.50 14.10 -5.49
CA LYS A 249 -12.99 14.13 -6.89
C LYS A 249 -14.29 13.39 -7.10
N GLY A 250 -14.50 12.27 -6.41
CA GLY A 250 -15.78 11.55 -6.42
C GLY A 250 -16.90 12.38 -5.83
N PHE A 251 -16.62 13.13 -4.78
CA PHE A 251 -17.56 14.04 -4.14
C PHE A 251 -17.95 15.23 -5.05
N LEU A 252 -16.96 15.95 -5.59
CA LEU A 252 -17.20 17.06 -6.53
C LEU A 252 -17.91 16.60 -7.82
N ARG A 253 -17.59 15.42 -8.32
CA ARG A 253 -18.26 14.84 -9.49
C ARG A 253 -19.72 14.49 -9.18
N ARG A 254 -20.02 13.90 -8.02
CA ARG A 254 -21.40 13.63 -7.57
C ARG A 254 -22.20 14.91 -7.37
N LEU A 255 -21.55 15.97 -6.86
CA LEU A 255 -22.16 17.29 -6.71
C LEU A 255 -22.50 17.91 -8.09
N LEU A 256 -21.59 17.78 -9.06
CA LEU A 256 -21.77 18.29 -10.43
C LEU A 256 -22.77 17.48 -11.24
N GLU A 257 -22.90 16.17 -10.95
CA GLU A 257 -23.86 15.27 -11.60
C GLU A 257 -25.27 15.34 -10.96
N GLY A 258 -25.50 16.24 -10.01
CA GLY A 258 -26.83 16.52 -9.43
C GLY A 258 -27.40 15.42 -8.53
N GLN A 259 -26.59 14.48 -8.09
CA GLN A 259 -27.01 13.47 -7.11
C GLN A 259 -27.00 14.09 -5.70
N SER A 260 -28.16 14.58 -5.27
CA SER A 260 -28.37 15.15 -3.92
C SER A 260 -28.34 14.02 -2.86
N LEU A 261 -27.21 13.88 -2.19
CA LEU A 261 -27.04 12.95 -1.05
C LEU A 261 -26.63 13.63 0.26
N LEU A 262 -26.70 14.97 0.33
CA LEU A 262 -26.28 15.68 1.54
C LEU A 262 -27.43 16.50 2.13
N SER A 263 -27.68 16.32 3.42
CA SER A 263 -28.50 17.25 4.20
C SER A 263 -27.78 18.61 4.32
N GLY A 264 -28.51 19.71 4.48
CA GLY A 264 -27.91 21.05 4.60
C GLY A 264 -26.87 21.20 5.74
N LYS A 265 -26.83 20.28 6.71
CA LYS A 265 -25.83 20.23 7.79
C LYS A 265 -24.48 19.68 7.31
N ASP A 266 -24.49 18.73 6.40
CA ASP A 266 -23.25 18.12 5.87
C ASP A 266 -22.48 19.10 4.98
N MET A 267 -23.19 19.98 4.25
CA MET A 267 -22.58 21.00 3.41
C MET A 267 -21.88 22.11 4.22
N LEU A 268 -22.43 22.47 5.38
CA LEU A 268 -21.85 23.52 6.24
C LEU A 268 -20.58 23.04 6.96
N SER A 269 -20.52 21.76 7.34
CA SER A 269 -19.33 21.17 7.98
C SER A 269 -18.14 21.06 7.04
N LEU A 270 -18.37 20.85 5.73
CA LEU A 270 -17.33 20.78 4.71
C LEU A 270 -16.71 22.15 4.37
N LEU A 271 -17.43 23.25 4.61
CA LEU A 271 -16.94 24.61 4.37
C LEU A 271 -16.14 25.18 5.54
N THR A 272 -16.30 24.61 6.74
CA THR A 272 -15.72 25.14 7.98
C THR A 272 -14.58 24.31 8.54
N ASP A 273 -14.35 23.08 8.05
CA ASP A 273 -13.35 22.17 8.61
C ASP A 273 -12.25 21.87 7.60
N SER A 274 -11.05 22.35 7.90
CA SER A 274 -9.81 22.00 7.16
C SER A 274 -9.23 20.64 7.56
N THR A 275 -9.93 19.90 8.42
CA THR A 275 -9.56 18.58 8.90
C THR A 275 -10.36 17.51 8.17
N ILE A 276 -9.68 16.48 7.71
CA ILE A 276 -10.26 15.29 7.09
C ILE A 276 -11.16 14.61 8.12
N ARG A 277 -12.48 14.77 8.02
CA ARG A 277 -13.43 13.94 8.75
C ARG A 277 -13.80 12.74 7.90
N ILE A 278 -13.48 11.59 8.43
CA ILE A 278 -13.80 10.28 7.94
C ILE A 278 -15.23 9.98 8.39
N LYS A 279 -16.12 9.65 7.46
CA LYS A 279 -17.43 9.04 7.74
C LYS A 279 -17.52 7.70 7.09
#